data_5d77192fcb04a9483f02422ffbd0754d
#
_entry.id   5d77192fcb04a9483f02422ffbd0754d
#
_cell.length_a   1.000
_cell.length_b   1.000
_cell.length_c   1.000
_cell.angle_alpha   90.00
_cell.angle_beta   90.00
_cell.angle_gamma   90.00
#
_symmetry.space_group_name_H-M   'P 1'
#
loop_
_entity.id
_entity.type
_entity.pdbx_description
1 polymer ?
#
loop_
_entity_poly.entity_id
_entity_poly.type
_entity_poly.pdbx_seq_one_letter_code
_entity_poly.pdbx_strand_id
1 'polypeptide(L)'
;MDLRAQLQEWSHAFQTLALRKHIHFVLDVNDDRTDCLMALDAEKMERVYFNLLSNAFKFTPENGTITVTLSTLIKEENRRYVRLVVADTGSGISVRHIRHIFDRFYQMDVNHAGSGIGLALAKAFVELHGGVITVDSVEGKGTVFTVDIPMEIVEGQSVDRIQEPHT
;
A
#
# COMPACT_ATOMS: atom_id res chain seq x y z
N MET A 1 3.81 11.17 11.05
CA MET A 1 4.36 10.81 9.71
C MET A 1 3.38 11.25 8.64
N ASP A 2 3.85 11.92 7.63
CA ASP A 2 3.08 12.20 6.43
C ASP A 2 3.24 11.02 5.44
N LEU A 3 2.22 10.20 5.35
CA LEU A 3 2.29 8.97 4.53
C LEU A 3 2.45 9.28 3.04
N ARG A 4 1.82 10.36 2.54
CA ARG A 4 1.95 10.76 1.14
C ARG A 4 3.41 11.09 0.79
N ALA A 5 4.05 11.91 1.60
CA ALA A 5 5.44 12.30 1.39
C ALA A 5 6.37 11.08 1.47
N GLN A 6 6.12 10.16 2.39
CA GLN A 6 6.89 8.92 2.51
C GLN A 6 6.72 8.02 1.30
N LEU A 7 5.50 7.85 0.79
CA LEU A 7 5.28 7.06 -0.42
C LEU A 7 6.00 7.63 -1.64
N GLN A 8 6.02 8.95 -1.78
CA GLN A 8 6.77 9.63 -2.85
C GLN A 8 8.26 9.34 -2.73
N GLU A 9 8.81 9.44 -1.53
CA GLU A 9 10.23 9.16 -1.28
C GLU A 9 10.58 7.68 -1.49
N TRP A 10 9.82 6.77 -0.90
CA TRP A 10 10.06 5.34 -1.05
C TRP A 10 9.91 4.84 -2.48
N SER A 11 9.12 5.51 -3.30
CA SER A 11 8.88 5.13 -4.70
C SER A 11 10.05 5.43 -5.63
N HIS A 12 11.01 6.26 -5.24
CA HIS A 12 12.14 6.63 -6.11
C HIS A 12 12.95 5.42 -6.59
N ALA A 13 13.21 4.45 -5.71
CA ALA A 13 13.93 3.24 -6.08
C ALA A 13 13.17 2.41 -7.12
N PHE A 14 11.86 2.38 -7.02
CA PHE A 14 11.00 1.63 -7.96
C PHE A 14 10.81 2.34 -9.29
N GLN A 15 10.90 3.66 -9.35
CA GLN A 15 10.87 4.41 -10.61
C GLN A 15 12.06 4.03 -11.49
N THR A 16 13.25 3.89 -10.92
CA THR A 16 14.45 3.42 -11.65
C THR A 16 14.28 1.97 -12.12
N LEU A 17 13.74 1.10 -11.27
CA LEU A 17 13.47 -0.29 -11.63
C LEU A 17 12.43 -0.39 -12.75
N ALA A 18 11.39 0.45 -12.73
CA ALA A 18 10.36 0.52 -13.75
C ALA A 18 10.94 0.86 -15.12
N LEU A 19 11.83 1.85 -15.18
CA LEU A 19 12.52 2.23 -16.41
C LEU A 19 13.35 1.07 -16.96
N ARG A 20 14.08 0.38 -16.10
CA ARG A 20 14.92 -0.76 -16.49
C ARG A 20 14.13 -1.94 -17.01
N LYS A 21 12.98 -2.22 -16.39
CA LYS A 21 12.10 -3.33 -16.76
C LYS A 21 11.06 -2.98 -17.81
N HIS A 22 11.01 -1.76 -18.28
CA HIS A 22 10.00 -1.25 -19.20
C HIS A 22 8.57 -1.47 -18.66
N ILE A 23 8.36 -1.16 -17.38
CA ILE A 23 7.06 -1.19 -16.72
C ILE A 23 6.56 0.24 -16.54
N HIS A 24 5.30 0.46 -16.86
CA HIS A 24 4.65 1.73 -16.60
C HIS A 24 4.24 1.83 -15.12
N PHE A 25 4.96 2.62 -14.36
CA PHE A 25 4.73 2.82 -12.92
C PHE A 25 4.04 4.17 -12.68
N VAL A 26 2.85 4.13 -12.11
CA VAL A 26 2.03 5.31 -11.81
C VAL A 26 1.85 5.44 -10.31
N LEU A 27 2.28 6.56 -9.77
CA LEU A 27 2.07 6.94 -8.37
C LEU A 27 1.02 8.06 -8.32
N ASP A 28 -0.20 7.72 -7.96
CA ASP A 28 -1.32 8.64 -7.84
C ASP A 28 -1.65 8.89 -6.36
N VAL A 29 -0.92 9.83 -5.76
CA VAL A 29 -1.03 10.17 -4.34
C VAL A 29 -1.24 11.68 -4.12
N ASN A 30 -1.62 12.41 -5.16
CA ASN A 30 -1.64 13.87 -5.19
C ASN A 30 -3.00 14.50 -4.87
N ASP A 31 -3.88 13.83 -4.16
CA ASP A 31 -5.11 14.47 -3.70
C ASP A 31 -4.81 15.40 -2.52
N ASP A 32 -4.70 16.69 -2.80
CA ASP A 32 -4.41 17.74 -1.80
C ASP A 32 -5.46 17.86 -0.70
N ARG A 33 -6.63 17.26 -0.90
CA ARG A 33 -7.72 17.24 0.10
C ARG A 33 -7.53 16.17 1.16
N THR A 34 -6.52 15.32 1.00
CA THR A 34 -6.26 14.20 1.90
C THR A 34 -5.16 14.59 2.87
N ASP A 35 -5.52 14.82 4.12
CA ASP A 35 -4.53 14.89 5.19
C ASP A 35 -4.11 13.48 5.59
N CYS A 36 -2.85 13.16 5.33
CA CYS A 36 -2.25 11.85 5.56
C CYS A 36 -1.26 11.85 6.72
N LEU A 37 -1.37 12.80 7.65
CA LEU A 37 -0.61 12.79 8.88
C LEU A 37 -1.14 11.68 9.79
N MET A 38 -0.30 10.70 10.08
CA MET A 38 -0.68 9.50 10.82
C MET A 38 0.38 9.13 11.85
N ALA A 39 -0.08 8.56 12.96
CA ALA A 39 0.78 7.93 13.97
C ALA A 39 1.12 6.50 13.50
N LEU A 40 2.10 6.36 12.62
CA LEU A 40 2.54 5.08 12.06
C LEU A 40 4.02 4.84 12.35
N ASP A 41 4.37 3.58 12.50
CA ASP A 41 5.77 3.15 12.48
C ASP A 41 6.28 3.20 11.04
N ALA A 42 7.11 4.21 10.74
CA ALA A 42 7.60 4.47 9.39
C ALA A 42 8.42 3.30 8.83
N GLU A 43 9.24 2.66 9.66
CA GLU A 43 10.07 1.53 9.23
C GLU A 43 9.22 0.31 8.86
N LYS A 44 8.20 0.00 9.67
CA LYS A 44 7.29 -1.10 9.38
C LYS A 44 6.43 -0.83 8.15
N MET A 45 5.93 0.40 8.00
CA MET A 45 5.13 0.77 6.84
C MET A 45 5.94 0.80 5.55
N GLU A 46 7.20 1.19 5.62
CA GLU A 46 8.13 1.08 4.50
C GLU A 46 8.27 -0.38 4.05
N ARG A 47 8.41 -1.31 4.98
CA ARG A 47 8.48 -2.74 4.66
C ARG A 47 7.20 -3.27 4.03
N VAL A 48 6.03 -2.85 4.52
CA VAL A 48 4.75 -3.18 3.88
C VAL A 48 4.75 -2.73 2.43
N TYR A 49 5.08 -1.47 2.19
CA TYR A 49 5.08 -0.89 0.86
C TYR A 49 6.08 -1.57 -0.07
N PHE A 50 7.32 -1.75 0.38
CA PHE A 50 8.36 -2.43 -0.40
C PHE A 50 7.99 -3.88 -0.73
N ASN A 51 7.38 -4.60 0.18
CA ASN A 51 6.92 -5.97 -0.07
C ASN A 51 5.83 -6.02 -1.14
N LEU A 52 4.86 -5.12 -1.08
CA LEU A 52 3.79 -5.06 -2.08
C LEU A 52 4.31 -4.67 -3.46
N LEU A 53 5.17 -3.66 -3.53
CA LEU A 53 5.77 -3.23 -4.80
C LEU A 53 6.74 -4.25 -5.37
N SER A 54 7.61 -4.84 -4.54
CA SER A 54 8.52 -5.89 -4.99
C SER A 54 7.77 -7.06 -5.61
N ASN A 55 6.64 -7.43 -5.02
CA ASN A 55 5.77 -8.46 -5.55
C ASN A 55 5.15 -8.05 -6.90
N ALA A 56 4.64 -6.82 -7.00
CA ALA A 56 4.08 -6.30 -8.23
C ALA A 56 5.10 -6.29 -9.37
N PHE A 57 6.33 -5.82 -9.12
CA PHE A 57 7.40 -5.81 -10.12
C PHE A 57 7.87 -7.21 -10.50
N LYS A 58 7.84 -8.15 -9.57
CA LYS A 58 8.25 -9.54 -9.82
C LYS A 58 7.32 -10.25 -10.80
N PHE A 59 6.02 -10.00 -10.71
CA PHE A 59 5.00 -10.69 -11.50
C PHE A 59 4.45 -9.89 -12.68
N THR A 60 4.82 -8.63 -12.83
CA THR A 60 4.41 -7.81 -13.97
C THR A 60 5.44 -7.92 -15.09
N PRO A 61 5.03 -8.34 -16.30
CA PRO A 61 5.94 -8.43 -17.43
C PRO A 61 6.25 -7.07 -18.03
N GLU A 62 7.23 -7.03 -18.92
CA GLU A 62 7.55 -5.87 -19.75
C GLU A 62 6.29 -5.31 -20.43
N ASN A 63 6.18 -3.98 -20.47
CA ASN A 63 5.02 -3.24 -20.96
C ASN A 63 3.75 -3.32 -20.07
N GLY A 64 3.83 -3.99 -18.94
CA GLY A 64 2.76 -3.96 -17.95
C GLY A 64 2.70 -2.64 -17.17
N THR A 65 1.68 -2.52 -16.34
CA THR A 65 1.42 -1.31 -15.54
C THR A 65 1.30 -1.67 -14.07
N ILE A 66 1.93 -0.85 -13.23
CA ILE A 66 1.76 -0.88 -11.77
C ILE A 66 1.27 0.48 -11.33
N THR A 67 0.18 0.52 -10.59
CA THR A 67 -0.44 1.75 -10.10
C THR A 67 -0.53 1.71 -8.59
N VAL A 68 -0.07 2.78 -7.94
CA VAL A 68 -0.21 3.01 -6.50
C VAL A 68 -1.12 4.19 -6.29
N THR A 69 -2.18 4.00 -5.51
CA THR A 69 -3.10 5.07 -5.14
C THR A 69 -3.22 5.19 -3.62
N LEU A 70 -3.39 6.41 -3.15
CA LEU A 70 -3.64 6.74 -1.77
C LEU A 70 -4.92 7.56 -1.69
N SER A 71 -5.86 7.12 -0.86
CA SER A 71 -7.13 7.80 -0.64
C SER A 71 -7.55 7.68 0.81
N THR A 72 -8.53 8.47 1.20
CA THR A 72 -9.19 8.34 2.49
C THR A 72 -10.62 7.86 2.30
N LEU A 73 -11.12 7.13 3.27
CA LEU A 73 -12.50 6.66 3.30
C LEU A 73 -13.04 6.67 4.72
N ILE A 74 -14.36 6.67 4.81
CA ILE A 74 -15.08 6.56 6.08
C ILE A 74 -15.77 5.20 6.08
N LYS A 75 -15.52 4.42 7.11
CA LYS A 75 -16.21 3.16 7.37
C LYS A 75 -17.27 3.34 8.46
N GLU A 76 -17.79 2.23 8.96
CA GLU A 76 -18.79 2.20 10.04
C GLU A 76 -18.36 3.06 11.24
N GLU A 77 -19.32 3.63 11.95
CA GLU A 77 -19.10 4.51 13.13
C GLU A 77 -18.30 5.80 12.82
N ASN A 78 -18.35 6.30 11.59
CA ASN A 78 -17.62 7.48 11.14
C ASN A 78 -16.09 7.39 11.32
N ARG A 79 -15.54 6.20 11.36
CA ARG A 79 -14.09 6.01 11.46
C ARG A 79 -13.44 6.30 10.13
N ARG A 80 -12.42 7.14 10.15
CA ARG A 80 -11.61 7.45 8.98
C ARG A 80 -10.50 6.45 8.80
N TYR A 81 -10.26 6.08 7.56
CA TYR A 81 -9.18 5.19 7.14
C TYR A 81 -8.40 5.82 6.00
N VAL A 82 -7.11 5.53 5.97
CA VAL A 82 -6.30 5.70 4.77
C VAL A 82 -6.31 4.38 4.01
N ARG A 83 -6.54 4.46 2.71
CA ARG A 83 -6.48 3.32 1.80
C ARG A 83 -5.30 3.46 0.86
N LEU A 84 -4.39 2.50 0.93
CA LEU A 84 -3.30 2.31 -0.02
C LEU A 84 -3.65 1.15 -0.94
N VAL A 85 -3.63 1.38 -2.25
CA VAL A 85 -3.88 0.36 -3.26
C VAL A 85 -2.65 0.20 -4.13
N VAL A 86 -2.18 -1.03 -4.27
CA VAL A 86 -1.14 -1.42 -5.22
C VAL A 86 -1.75 -2.38 -6.23
N ALA A 87 -1.93 -1.91 -7.45
CA ALA A 87 -2.54 -2.67 -8.54
C ALA A 87 -1.51 -2.96 -9.63
N ASP A 88 -1.48 -4.17 -10.14
CA ASP A 88 -0.64 -4.56 -11.26
C ASP A 88 -1.43 -5.28 -12.35
N THR A 89 -0.90 -5.25 -13.57
CA THR A 89 -1.42 -5.99 -14.73
C THR A 89 -0.61 -7.25 -15.00
N GLY A 90 -0.08 -7.86 -13.96
CA GLY A 90 0.75 -9.04 -14.03
C GLY A 90 0.00 -10.34 -14.28
N SER A 91 0.66 -11.44 -13.96
CA SER A 91 0.13 -12.78 -14.17
C SER A 91 -1.12 -13.12 -13.35
N GLY A 92 -1.40 -12.34 -12.32
CA GLY A 92 -2.47 -12.63 -11.38
C GLY A 92 -2.18 -13.83 -10.49
N ILE A 93 -3.11 -14.12 -9.61
CA ILE A 93 -3.02 -15.23 -8.66
C ILE A 93 -4.21 -16.15 -8.88
N SER A 94 -3.97 -17.45 -9.06
CA SER A 94 -5.04 -18.41 -9.21
C SER A 94 -5.85 -18.54 -7.92
N VAL A 95 -7.10 -18.94 -8.05
CA VAL A 95 -8.01 -19.23 -6.91
C VAL A 95 -7.37 -20.25 -5.95
N ARG A 96 -6.58 -21.16 -6.48
CA ARG A 96 -5.86 -22.18 -5.71
C ARG A 96 -4.83 -21.59 -4.75
N HIS A 97 -4.14 -20.52 -5.15
CA HIS A 97 -3.05 -19.92 -4.38
C HIS A 97 -3.52 -18.76 -3.49
N ILE A 98 -4.59 -18.07 -3.86
CA ILE A 98 -5.00 -16.82 -3.20
C ILE A 98 -5.27 -16.98 -1.71
N ARG A 99 -5.70 -18.15 -1.27
CA ARG A 99 -5.95 -18.46 0.14
C ARG A 99 -4.68 -18.51 0.98
N HIS A 100 -3.52 -18.74 0.35
CA HIS A 100 -2.27 -19.05 1.01
C HIS A 100 -1.20 -17.97 0.85
N ILE A 101 -1.46 -16.92 0.07
CA ILE A 101 -0.42 -15.93 -0.26
C ILE A 101 0.12 -15.17 0.96
N PHE A 102 -0.65 -15.07 2.04
CA PHE A 102 -0.22 -14.48 3.30
C PHE A 102 0.34 -15.50 4.29
N ASP A 103 0.31 -16.78 3.96
CA ASP A 103 0.89 -17.82 4.80
C ASP A 103 2.41 -17.72 4.80
N ARG A 104 3.01 -17.88 5.98
CA ARG A 104 4.47 -17.84 6.12
C ARG A 104 5.11 -18.97 5.31
N PHE A 105 6.16 -18.61 4.55
CA PHE A 105 6.92 -19.50 3.67
C PHE A 105 6.16 -20.05 2.45
N TYR A 106 4.96 -19.57 2.19
CA TYR A 106 4.24 -19.97 0.99
C TYR A 106 4.80 -19.26 -0.24
N GLN A 107 5.10 -20.03 -1.28
CA GLN A 107 5.54 -19.53 -2.58
C GLN A 107 4.69 -20.17 -3.69
N MET A 108 4.21 -19.34 -4.62
CA MET A 108 3.44 -19.80 -5.77
C MET A 108 4.32 -20.45 -6.83
N ASP A 109 5.57 -20.02 -6.93
CA ASP A 109 6.55 -20.49 -7.90
C ASP A 109 7.92 -20.64 -7.22
N VAL A 110 8.43 -21.86 -7.21
CA VAL A 110 9.74 -22.19 -6.64
C VAL A 110 10.92 -21.60 -7.42
N ASN A 111 10.70 -21.18 -8.67
CA ASN A 111 11.72 -20.57 -9.51
C ASN A 111 11.91 -19.07 -9.27
N HIS A 112 10.99 -18.44 -8.54
CA HIS A 112 11.11 -17.05 -8.15
C HIS A 112 11.85 -16.94 -6.82
N ALA A 113 12.98 -16.24 -6.82
CA ALA A 113 13.75 -15.99 -5.62
C ALA A 113 12.94 -15.20 -4.59
N GLY A 114 12.80 -15.74 -3.40
CA GLY A 114 12.11 -15.11 -2.29
C GLY A 114 11.96 -16.08 -1.13
N SER A 115 11.91 -15.57 0.09
CA SER A 115 11.78 -16.37 1.31
C SER A 115 10.35 -16.83 1.62
N GLY A 116 9.35 -16.28 0.92
CA GLY A 116 7.93 -16.49 1.25
C GLY A 116 7.48 -15.80 2.54
N ILE A 117 8.27 -14.86 3.07
CA ILE A 117 8.00 -14.14 4.32
C ILE A 117 7.37 -12.76 4.05
N GLY A 118 7.64 -12.15 2.89
CA GLY A 118 7.31 -10.76 2.61
C GLY A 118 5.84 -10.40 2.78
N LEU A 119 4.92 -11.16 2.22
CA LEU A 119 3.47 -10.89 2.34
C LEU A 119 2.94 -11.21 3.74
N ALA A 120 3.43 -12.27 4.38
CA ALA A 120 3.08 -12.58 5.77
C ALA A 120 3.52 -11.46 6.71
N LEU A 121 4.72 -10.91 6.51
CA LEU A 121 5.25 -9.80 7.29
C LEU A 121 4.45 -8.51 7.03
N ALA A 122 4.12 -8.22 5.77
CA ALA A 122 3.27 -7.08 5.43
C ALA A 122 1.92 -7.14 6.15
N LYS A 123 1.27 -8.29 6.12
CA LYS A 123 0.01 -8.50 6.83
C LYS A 123 0.17 -8.29 8.34
N ALA A 124 1.20 -8.86 8.96
CA ALA A 124 1.45 -8.70 10.38
C ALA A 124 1.65 -7.22 10.76
N PHE A 125 2.39 -6.46 9.98
CA PHE A 125 2.62 -5.04 10.24
C PHE A 125 1.37 -4.18 10.02
N VAL A 126 0.57 -4.49 9.02
CA VAL A 126 -0.73 -3.82 8.82
C VAL A 126 -1.66 -4.07 10.00
N GLU A 127 -1.77 -5.31 10.44
CA GLU A 127 -2.60 -5.69 11.59
C GLU A 127 -2.11 -5.07 12.90
N LEU A 128 -0.81 -4.91 13.07
CA LEU A 128 -0.22 -4.23 14.22
C LEU A 128 -0.67 -2.76 14.31
N HIS A 129 -0.97 -2.13 13.19
CA HIS A 129 -1.52 -0.77 13.10
C HIS A 129 -3.05 -0.72 13.15
N GLY A 130 -3.70 -1.83 13.46
CA GLY A 130 -5.16 -1.95 13.49
C GLY A 130 -5.80 -1.97 12.10
N GLY A 131 -5.02 -2.19 11.07
CA GLY A 131 -5.46 -2.19 9.69
C GLY A 131 -5.82 -3.57 9.15
N VAL A 132 -6.24 -3.58 7.91
CA VAL A 132 -6.61 -4.78 7.15
C VAL A 132 -5.93 -4.74 5.78
N ILE A 133 -5.34 -5.85 5.37
CA ILE A 133 -4.84 -6.05 4.02
C ILE A 133 -5.71 -7.08 3.31
N THR A 134 -6.12 -6.77 2.10
CA THR A 134 -6.91 -7.66 1.24
C THR A 134 -6.26 -7.78 -0.12
N VAL A 135 -6.59 -8.86 -0.82
CA VAL A 135 -6.13 -9.11 -2.18
C VAL A 135 -7.32 -9.47 -3.05
N ASP A 136 -7.31 -8.93 -4.26
CA ASP A 136 -8.24 -9.27 -5.32
C ASP A 136 -7.44 -9.52 -6.60
N SER A 137 -7.64 -10.66 -7.23
CA SER A 137 -6.82 -11.07 -8.36
C SER A 137 -7.60 -11.94 -9.32
N VAL A 138 -7.31 -11.74 -10.61
CA VAL A 138 -7.78 -12.59 -11.69
C VAL A 138 -6.56 -13.11 -12.44
N GLU A 139 -6.42 -14.42 -12.49
CA GLU A 139 -5.32 -15.07 -13.20
C GLU A 139 -5.27 -14.61 -14.67
N GLY A 140 -4.09 -14.22 -15.13
CA GLY A 140 -3.85 -13.67 -16.45
C GLY A 140 -4.20 -12.19 -16.62
N LYS A 141 -4.78 -11.52 -15.63
CA LYS A 141 -5.18 -10.10 -15.72
C LYS A 141 -4.47 -9.18 -14.74
N GLY A 142 -4.13 -9.66 -13.55
CA GLY A 142 -3.42 -8.87 -12.57
C GLY A 142 -3.91 -9.05 -11.15
N THR A 143 -3.33 -8.26 -10.26
CA THR A 143 -3.56 -8.34 -8.81
C THR A 143 -3.72 -6.96 -8.22
N VAL A 144 -4.63 -6.83 -7.26
CA VAL A 144 -4.86 -5.62 -6.48
C VAL A 144 -4.73 -5.95 -5.00
N PHE A 145 -3.74 -5.34 -4.34
CA PHE A 145 -3.64 -5.33 -2.89
C PHE A 145 -4.21 -4.04 -2.35
N THR A 146 -5.04 -4.14 -1.34
CA THR A 146 -5.66 -3.00 -0.65
C THR A 146 -5.30 -3.04 0.82
N VAL A 147 -4.72 -1.96 1.33
CA VAL A 147 -4.36 -1.78 2.74
C VAL A 147 -5.19 -0.63 3.29
N ASP A 148 -6.02 -0.93 4.28
CA ASP A 148 -6.81 0.06 5.01
C ASP A 148 -6.26 0.19 6.43
N ILE A 149 -5.88 1.41 6.82
CA ILE A 149 -5.34 1.70 8.14
C ILE A 149 -6.17 2.79 8.80
N PRO A 150 -6.65 2.58 10.05
CA PRO A 150 -7.39 3.60 10.77
C PRO A 150 -6.53 4.86 10.94
N MET A 151 -7.12 6.01 10.68
CA MET A 151 -6.49 7.29 10.99
C MET A 151 -6.76 7.61 12.46
N GLU A 152 -5.73 7.49 13.28
CA GLU A 152 -5.79 8.02 14.64
C GLU A 152 -5.59 9.53 14.57
N ILE A 153 -6.56 10.27 15.14
CA ILE A 153 -6.40 11.71 15.32
C ILE A 153 -5.30 11.89 16.37
N VAL A 154 -4.17 12.47 15.99
CA VAL A 154 -3.17 12.91 16.95
C VAL A 154 -3.80 14.08 17.70
N GLU A 155 -4.28 13.85 18.92
CA GLU A 155 -4.71 14.92 19.81
C GLU A 155 -3.52 15.84 20.07
N GLY A 156 -3.56 17.07 19.55
CA GLY A 156 -2.49 18.04 19.75
C GLY A 156 -2.42 19.17 18.74
N GLN A 157 -3.17 19.13 17.66
CA GLN A 157 -3.35 20.28 16.78
C GLN A 157 -4.81 20.74 16.83
N SER A 158 -5.22 21.26 17.98
CA SER A 158 -6.30 22.24 18.04
C SER A 158 -5.82 23.41 17.19
N VAL A 159 -6.34 23.53 15.99
CA VAL A 159 -6.29 24.81 15.31
C VAL A 159 -7.03 25.77 16.25
N ASP A 160 -6.30 26.64 16.91
CA ASP A 160 -6.87 27.77 17.61
C ASP A 160 -7.77 28.50 16.60
N ARG A 161 -9.08 28.31 16.76
CA ARG A 161 -10.03 29.19 16.15
C ARG A 161 -9.76 30.55 16.76
N ILE A 162 -9.12 31.38 15.98
CA ILE A 162 -9.04 32.80 16.26
C ILE A 162 -10.48 33.27 16.47
N GLN A 163 -10.82 33.51 17.72
CA GLN A 163 -12.03 34.26 18.03
C GLN A 163 -11.83 35.66 17.52
N GLU A 164 -12.58 36.00 16.50
CA GLU A 164 -12.72 37.41 16.12
C GLU A 164 -13.29 38.19 17.31
N PRO A 165 -12.69 39.32 17.67
CA PRO A 165 -13.24 40.14 18.73
C PRO A 165 -14.53 40.77 18.22
N HIS A 166 -15.61 40.45 18.86
CA HIS A 166 -16.83 41.25 18.74
C HIS A 166 -16.59 42.61 19.37
N THR A 167 -16.56 43.62 18.56
CA THR A 167 -16.79 45.01 18.96
C THR A 167 -18.27 45.28 18.99
#